data_d5425163156f17d82669181a69462243
#
_entry.id   d5425163156f17d82669181a69462243
#
_cell.length_a   1.000
_cell.length_b   1.000
_cell.length_c   1.000
_cell.angle_alpha   90.00
_cell.angle_beta   90.00
_cell.angle_gamma   90.00
#
_symmetry.space_group_name_H-M   'P 1'
#
loop_
_entity.id
_entity.type
_entity.pdbx_description
1 polymer ?
#
loop_
_entity_poly.entity_id
_entity_poly.type
_entity_poly.pdbx_seq_one_letter_code
_entity_poly.pdbx_strand_id
1 'polypeptide(L)'
;RDAQESRGLGDVYKRQMCMARQSDGVFYLRLEDTDKKREIEHGADEIITSLAQYGVCFDEGAAADGEAEKGSYGPYRQSMRKEIYQTFAKDLVKRGLAYPCFCSAEELDEIRKAQEAEKADMGYYGSYAKCRNLSIEEIEANIKAGKEYVLRLRSDGNAENKITCRDLIRGNIEMPENIMDVVLLKSDGIPTYHFAHVVDDFLMGTTHVIRGDEWISSYPLHEQLFRASDLKMPKYAHIAPIMKLDGGENKKRKLSKRKDPEASVSFYSKAGFPVQSVLEYLMTIANSNYEEWRMKNPDADMSQFKFKLEKMPVSGALFDMDKLASVSRDVISKMSEETLFDEISVWAKDNDEKLNAYITASPDKFRESIKLWKYNGKKVRKDIAKWSDLSEMFPYLYGDGVDGYEFDEKLTADERKAFLTAYISAYDHKVDSSAWFDGVKAV
;
A
#
# COMPACT_ATOMS: atom_id res chain seq x y z
N ARG A 1 -8.31 -9.86 2.80
CA ARG A 1 -8.90 -8.50 2.86
C ARG A 1 -7.82 -7.45 2.85
N ASP A 2 -6.72 -7.69 3.58
CA ASP A 2 -5.58 -6.76 3.64
C ASP A 2 -4.83 -6.66 2.31
N ALA A 3 -4.70 -7.74 1.55
CA ALA A 3 -4.08 -7.72 0.24
C ALA A 3 -4.85 -6.85 -0.78
N GLN A 4 -6.18 -6.78 -0.69
CA GLN A 4 -6.98 -5.89 -1.54
C GLN A 4 -6.94 -4.43 -1.06
N GLU A 5 -6.85 -4.19 0.24
CA GLU A 5 -6.78 -2.84 0.81
C GLU A 5 -5.34 -2.28 0.77
N SER A 6 -4.34 -3.13 0.89
CA SER A 6 -2.92 -2.78 0.82
C SER A 6 -2.34 -2.68 -0.60
N ARG A 7 -3.12 -2.94 -1.65
CA ARG A 7 -2.80 -2.58 -3.05
C ARG A 7 -2.68 -1.07 -3.27
N GLY A 8 -2.83 -0.25 -2.20
CA GLY A 8 -2.50 1.15 -2.18
C GLY A 8 -1.01 1.38 -2.48
N LEU A 9 -0.51 2.51 -1.99
CA LEU A 9 0.86 2.96 -2.17
C LEU A 9 1.95 2.00 -1.63
N GLY A 10 1.59 0.81 -1.13
CA GLY A 10 2.53 -0.14 -0.53
C GLY A 10 3.16 0.36 0.78
N ASP A 11 2.63 1.43 1.36
CA ASP A 11 3.22 2.09 2.53
C ASP A 11 3.24 1.19 3.77
N VAL A 12 2.21 0.34 3.95
CA VAL A 12 2.18 -0.66 5.04
C VAL A 12 3.33 -1.65 4.90
N TYR A 13 3.50 -2.24 3.72
CA TYR A 13 4.58 -3.20 3.44
C TYR A 13 5.96 -2.56 3.59
N LYS A 14 6.13 -1.31 3.12
CA LYS A 14 7.39 -0.59 3.29
C LYS A 14 7.74 -0.39 4.76
N ARG A 15 6.75 -0.01 5.60
CA ARG A 15 6.94 0.14 7.05
C ARG A 15 7.29 -1.19 7.71
N GLN A 16 6.60 -2.28 7.37
CA GLN A 16 6.91 -3.63 7.86
C GLN A 16 8.32 -4.04 7.47
N MET A 17 8.71 -3.87 6.20
CA MET A 17 10.05 -4.18 5.72
C MET A 17 11.13 -3.35 6.45
N CYS A 18 10.92 -2.04 6.62
CA CYS A 18 11.86 -1.19 7.37
C CYS A 18 12.06 -1.69 8.80
N MET A 19 10.99 -2.09 9.48
CA MET A 19 11.07 -2.66 10.84
C MET A 19 11.81 -3.99 10.86
N ALA A 20 11.52 -4.90 9.92
CA ALA A 20 12.21 -6.18 9.82
C ALA A 20 13.70 -5.99 9.57
N ARG A 21 14.09 -5.21 8.56
CA ARG A 21 15.49 -4.94 8.21
C ARG A 21 16.28 -4.32 9.37
N GLN A 22 15.66 -3.37 10.08
CA GLN A 22 16.30 -2.64 11.18
C GLN A 22 16.53 -3.51 12.42
N SER A 23 15.77 -4.59 12.57
CA SER A 23 15.83 -5.52 13.70
C SER A 23 16.46 -6.87 13.35
N ASP A 24 17.12 -6.99 12.19
CA ASP A 24 17.61 -8.26 11.64
C ASP A 24 16.53 -9.35 11.61
N GLY A 25 15.28 -8.93 11.41
CA GLY A 25 14.12 -9.78 11.36
C GLY A 25 13.81 -10.26 9.95
N VAL A 26 12.87 -11.20 9.85
CA VAL A 26 12.37 -11.75 8.58
C VAL A 26 11.09 -11.02 8.18
N PHE A 27 11.07 -10.56 6.94
CA PHE A 27 9.88 -10.00 6.30
C PHE A 27 9.28 -11.03 5.34
N TYR A 28 8.11 -11.59 5.69
CA TYR A 28 7.52 -12.67 4.91
C TYR A 28 6.15 -12.32 4.34
N LEU A 29 5.79 -12.99 3.24
CA LEU A 29 4.49 -12.86 2.59
C LEU A 29 3.62 -14.08 2.89
N ARG A 30 2.47 -13.86 3.55
CA ARG A 30 1.40 -14.84 3.71
C ARG A 30 0.17 -14.42 2.88
N LEU A 31 -0.36 -15.34 2.10
CA LEU A 31 -1.57 -15.12 1.31
C LEU A 31 -2.80 -15.59 2.08
N GLU A 32 -3.71 -14.66 2.32
CA GLU A 32 -4.95 -14.88 3.06
C GLU A 32 -6.11 -15.15 2.08
N ASP A 33 -6.06 -16.29 1.42
CA ASP A 33 -6.93 -16.76 0.34
C ASP A 33 -8.10 -17.65 0.83
N THR A 34 -8.51 -17.50 2.10
CA THR A 34 -9.61 -18.27 2.69
C THR A 34 -11.01 -17.85 2.24
N ASP A 35 -11.16 -16.73 1.53
CA ASP A 35 -12.41 -16.24 0.97
C ASP A 35 -12.43 -16.37 -0.57
N LYS A 36 -12.84 -17.55 -1.05
CA LYS A 36 -12.92 -17.86 -2.49
C LYS A 36 -13.78 -16.90 -3.31
N LYS A 37 -14.77 -16.22 -2.70
CA LYS A 37 -15.61 -15.25 -3.40
C LYS A 37 -14.89 -13.94 -3.72
N ARG A 38 -13.77 -13.70 -3.08
CA ARG A 38 -12.95 -12.49 -3.22
C ARG A 38 -11.55 -12.78 -3.76
N GLU A 39 -11.28 -14.02 -4.08
CA GLU A 39 -10.01 -14.42 -4.70
C GLU A 39 -9.86 -13.72 -6.05
N ILE A 40 -8.69 -13.18 -6.31
CA ILE A 40 -8.33 -12.54 -7.57
C ILE A 40 -7.29 -13.44 -8.21
N GLU A 41 -7.61 -13.90 -9.40
CA GLU A 41 -6.70 -14.66 -10.24
C GLU A 41 -5.39 -13.87 -10.43
N HIS A 42 -4.25 -14.55 -10.26
CA HIS A 42 -2.90 -13.95 -10.29
C HIS A 42 -2.66 -12.80 -9.28
N GLY A 43 -3.52 -12.67 -8.24
CA GLY A 43 -3.39 -11.58 -7.27
C GLY A 43 -2.09 -11.58 -6.47
N ALA A 44 -1.47 -12.74 -6.27
CA ALA A 44 -0.16 -12.87 -5.64
C ALA A 44 0.94 -12.29 -6.52
N ASP A 45 0.94 -12.63 -7.81
CA ASP A 45 1.94 -12.19 -8.80
C ASP A 45 1.94 -10.67 -8.92
N GLU A 46 0.73 -10.08 -9.00
CA GLU A 46 0.60 -8.62 -9.03
C GLU A 46 1.20 -7.95 -7.77
N ILE A 47 0.95 -8.51 -6.58
CA ILE A 47 1.48 -7.97 -5.33
C ILE A 47 3.00 -8.07 -5.32
N ILE A 48 3.55 -9.25 -5.60
CA ILE A 48 5.00 -9.51 -5.56
C ILE A 48 5.71 -8.61 -6.58
N THR A 49 5.24 -8.60 -7.83
CA THR A 49 5.85 -7.82 -8.91
C THR A 49 5.76 -6.32 -8.67
N SER A 50 4.57 -5.82 -8.28
CA SER A 50 4.38 -4.39 -8.04
C SER A 50 5.21 -3.89 -6.87
N LEU A 51 5.32 -4.66 -5.78
CA LEU A 51 6.11 -4.29 -4.62
C LEU A 51 7.62 -4.37 -4.91
N ALA A 52 8.06 -5.38 -5.67
CA ALA A 52 9.46 -5.53 -6.07
C ALA A 52 9.95 -4.32 -6.88
N GLN A 53 9.12 -3.73 -7.75
CA GLN A 53 9.44 -2.50 -8.47
C GLN A 53 9.80 -1.33 -7.54
N TYR A 54 9.25 -1.33 -6.31
CA TYR A 54 9.54 -0.33 -5.27
C TYR A 54 10.56 -0.81 -4.23
N GLY A 55 11.32 -1.85 -4.56
CA GLY A 55 12.35 -2.41 -3.68
C GLY A 55 11.78 -3.03 -2.40
N VAL A 56 10.50 -3.42 -2.39
CA VAL A 56 9.87 -4.15 -1.30
C VAL A 56 9.89 -5.63 -1.65
N CYS A 57 10.90 -6.33 -1.14
CA CYS A 57 11.12 -7.76 -1.38
C CYS A 57 10.95 -8.55 -0.09
N PHE A 58 10.31 -9.71 -0.21
CA PHE A 58 10.10 -10.63 0.91
C PHE A 58 11.30 -11.56 1.07
N ASP A 59 11.66 -11.85 2.31
CA ASP A 59 12.73 -12.79 2.66
C ASP A 59 12.24 -14.23 2.55
N GLU A 60 10.99 -14.45 2.97
CA GLU A 60 10.28 -15.72 2.96
C GLU A 60 8.83 -15.51 2.50
N GLY A 61 8.13 -16.60 2.23
CA GLY A 61 6.69 -16.55 2.01
C GLY A 61 6.22 -17.20 0.72
N ALA A 62 5.00 -16.86 0.37
CA ALA A 62 4.39 -17.28 -0.88
C ALA A 62 5.15 -16.71 -2.07
N ALA A 63 5.25 -17.51 -3.11
CA ALA A 63 5.89 -17.16 -4.37
C ALA A 63 4.84 -16.87 -5.47
N ALA A 64 5.31 -16.31 -6.57
CA ALA A 64 4.54 -16.15 -7.79
C ALA A 64 4.09 -17.52 -8.35
N ASP A 65 3.07 -17.53 -9.21
CA ASP A 65 2.54 -18.75 -9.78
C ASP A 65 3.62 -19.51 -10.56
N GLY A 66 3.78 -20.78 -10.22
CA GLY A 66 4.81 -21.64 -10.82
C GLY A 66 6.16 -21.62 -10.12
N GLU A 67 6.37 -20.75 -9.14
CA GLU A 67 7.59 -20.69 -8.33
C GLU A 67 7.42 -21.41 -6.99
N ALA A 68 8.52 -21.88 -6.41
CA ALA A 68 8.50 -22.52 -5.10
C ALA A 68 8.47 -21.47 -3.97
N GLU A 69 7.62 -21.71 -2.97
CA GLU A 69 7.62 -20.94 -1.73
C GLU A 69 9.00 -21.00 -1.05
N LYS A 70 9.40 -19.91 -0.41
CA LYS A 70 10.67 -19.78 0.30
C LYS A 70 10.44 -19.63 1.78
N GLY A 71 11.18 -20.38 2.59
CA GLY A 71 11.13 -20.32 4.06
C GLY A 71 10.76 -21.63 4.71
N SER A 72 10.71 -21.63 6.07
CA SER A 72 10.59 -22.84 6.87
C SER A 72 9.20 -23.05 7.48
N TYR A 73 8.28 -22.11 7.30
CA TYR A 73 6.97 -22.09 7.97
C TYR A 73 5.78 -22.32 7.01
N GLY A 74 6.07 -22.74 5.78
CA GLY A 74 5.03 -23.00 4.77
C GLY A 74 4.06 -24.13 5.15
N PRO A 75 3.00 -24.33 4.36
CA PRO A 75 2.61 -23.48 3.23
C PRO A 75 2.28 -22.06 3.65
N TYR A 76 2.62 -21.07 2.82
CA TYR A 76 2.31 -19.66 3.11
C TYR A 76 0.98 -19.17 2.51
N ARG A 77 0.23 -20.08 1.86
CA ARG A 77 -1.15 -19.90 1.41
C ARG A 77 -2.09 -20.47 2.46
N GLN A 78 -3.00 -19.67 3.01
CA GLN A 78 -3.89 -20.12 4.10
C GLN A 78 -4.84 -21.23 3.68
N SER A 79 -5.31 -21.25 2.44
CA SER A 79 -6.13 -22.34 1.89
C SER A 79 -5.45 -23.71 1.98
N MET A 80 -4.13 -23.76 1.94
CA MET A 80 -3.33 -25.00 2.02
C MET A 80 -3.06 -25.43 3.46
N ARG A 81 -3.46 -24.67 4.48
CA ARG A 81 -3.22 -24.93 5.91
C ARG A 81 -4.44 -25.45 6.67
N LYS A 82 -5.47 -25.89 5.96
CA LYS A 82 -6.77 -26.30 6.53
C LYS A 82 -6.64 -27.26 7.71
N GLU A 83 -5.81 -28.28 7.61
CA GLU A 83 -5.64 -29.32 8.65
C GLU A 83 -5.00 -28.75 9.92
N ILE A 84 -4.11 -27.77 9.79
CA ILE A 84 -3.50 -27.06 10.92
C ILE A 84 -4.61 -26.35 11.70
N TYR A 85 -5.42 -25.53 11.05
CA TYR A 85 -6.51 -24.83 11.72
C TYR A 85 -7.52 -25.77 12.38
N GLN A 86 -7.86 -26.87 11.71
CA GLN A 86 -8.75 -27.88 12.27
C GLN A 86 -8.17 -28.53 13.53
N THR A 87 -6.86 -28.70 13.59
CA THR A 87 -6.19 -29.25 14.77
C THR A 87 -6.32 -28.32 15.97
N PHE A 88 -6.06 -27.03 15.79
CA PHE A 88 -6.25 -26.00 16.83
C PHE A 88 -7.72 -25.87 17.25
N ALA A 89 -8.64 -25.87 16.29
CA ALA A 89 -10.06 -25.78 16.57
C ALA A 89 -10.58 -27.00 17.37
N LYS A 90 -10.12 -28.22 17.04
CA LYS A 90 -10.45 -29.45 17.78
C LYS A 90 -9.93 -29.40 19.23
N ASP A 91 -8.75 -28.81 19.45
CA ASP A 91 -8.23 -28.61 20.81
C ASP A 91 -9.14 -27.66 21.62
N LEU A 92 -9.56 -26.54 21.01
CA LEU A 92 -10.51 -25.64 21.65
C LEU A 92 -11.84 -26.34 22.01
N VAL A 93 -12.36 -27.18 21.11
CA VAL A 93 -13.58 -27.99 21.39
C VAL A 93 -13.33 -28.94 22.57
N LYS A 94 -12.22 -29.67 22.60
CA LYS A 94 -11.87 -30.58 23.70
C LYS A 94 -11.79 -29.87 25.05
N ARG A 95 -11.31 -28.63 25.06
CA ARG A 95 -11.23 -27.80 26.27
C ARG A 95 -12.53 -27.06 26.60
N GLY A 96 -13.60 -27.24 25.81
CA GLY A 96 -14.89 -26.59 26.02
C GLY A 96 -14.89 -25.10 25.66
N LEU A 97 -13.85 -24.61 24.98
CA LEU A 97 -13.68 -23.21 24.55
C LEU A 97 -14.26 -22.94 23.14
N ALA A 98 -14.71 -23.97 22.46
CA ALA A 98 -15.42 -23.86 21.19
C ALA A 98 -16.53 -24.92 21.12
N TYR A 99 -17.53 -24.68 20.28
CA TYR A 99 -18.66 -25.56 20.11
C TYR A 99 -19.23 -25.54 18.69
N PRO A 100 -19.91 -26.60 18.21
CA PRO A 100 -20.58 -26.62 16.94
C PRO A 100 -21.89 -25.82 16.97
N CYS A 101 -22.13 -25.03 15.95
CA CYS A 101 -23.35 -24.26 15.77
C CYS A 101 -24.04 -24.71 14.48
N PHE A 102 -25.28 -25.17 14.61
CA PHE A 102 -26.10 -25.73 13.54
C PHE A 102 -27.16 -24.75 13.00
N CYS A 103 -27.11 -23.48 13.41
CA CYS A 103 -28.07 -22.48 12.95
C CYS A 103 -28.02 -22.30 11.44
N SER A 104 -29.21 -22.31 10.80
CA SER A 104 -29.36 -21.95 9.39
C SER A 104 -29.20 -20.46 9.15
N ALA A 105 -29.14 -20.06 7.89
CA ALA A 105 -29.09 -18.64 7.52
C ALA A 105 -30.35 -17.89 7.96
N GLU A 106 -31.52 -18.55 7.87
CA GLU A 106 -32.82 -18.03 8.28
C GLU A 106 -32.86 -17.79 9.80
N GLU A 107 -32.40 -18.77 10.59
CA GLU A 107 -32.33 -18.63 12.05
C GLU A 107 -31.36 -17.51 12.48
N LEU A 108 -30.25 -17.33 11.78
CA LEU A 108 -29.35 -16.22 12.05
C LEU A 108 -29.96 -14.87 11.68
N ASP A 109 -30.81 -14.82 10.64
CA ASP A 109 -31.52 -13.62 10.24
C ASP A 109 -32.65 -13.27 11.24
N GLU A 110 -33.36 -14.27 11.79
CA GLU A 110 -34.29 -14.08 12.89
C GLU A 110 -33.61 -13.47 14.13
N ILE A 111 -32.45 -13.99 14.50
CA ILE A 111 -31.64 -13.45 15.60
C ILE A 111 -31.32 -11.97 15.35
N ARG A 112 -30.88 -11.60 14.15
CA ARG A 112 -30.60 -10.20 13.82
C ARG A 112 -31.84 -9.31 13.96
N LYS A 113 -32.97 -9.75 13.42
CA LYS A 113 -34.23 -8.99 13.54
C LYS A 113 -34.65 -8.79 14.99
N ALA A 114 -34.49 -9.81 15.84
CA ALA A 114 -34.77 -9.69 17.27
C ALA A 114 -33.82 -8.66 17.94
N GLN A 115 -32.51 -8.72 17.63
CA GLN A 115 -31.52 -7.75 18.14
C GLN A 115 -31.82 -6.33 17.68
N GLU A 116 -32.24 -6.14 16.43
CA GLU A 116 -32.66 -4.82 15.91
C GLU A 116 -33.86 -4.27 16.66
N ALA A 117 -34.89 -5.10 16.90
CA ALA A 117 -36.08 -4.72 17.62
C ALA A 117 -35.79 -4.34 19.07
N GLU A 118 -34.85 -5.03 19.71
CA GLU A 118 -34.44 -4.82 21.11
C GLU A 118 -33.35 -3.75 21.24
N LYS A 119 -32.84 -3.21 20.12
CA LYS A 119 -31.68 -2.30 20.05
C LYS A 119 -30.42 -2.86 20.75
N ALA A 120 -30.27 -4.17 20.68
CA ALA A 120 -29.10 -4.88 21.20
C ALA A 120 -27.96 -4.87 20.17
N ASP A 121 -26.75 -5.15 20.66
CA ASP A 121 -25.59 -5.30 19.77
C ASP A 121 -25.79 -6.48 18.83
N MET A 122 -25.44 -6.26 17.55
CA MET A 122 -25.58 -7.28 16.51
C MET A 122 -24.50 -8.36 16.65
N GLY A 123 -24.89 -9.62 16.74
CA GLY A 123 -23.94 -10.72 16.80
C GLY A 123 -24.50 -11.99 17.43
N TYR A 124 -23.64 -13.00 17.61
CA TYR A 124 -24.02 -14.28 18.18
C TYR A 124 -23.41 -14.41 19.58
N TYR A 125 -24.20 -14.18 20.63
CA TYR A 125 -23.75 -14.14 22.03
C TYR A 125 -24.93 -14.29 23.00
N GLY A 126 -24.63 -14.60 24.25
CA GLY A 126 -25.60 -14.65 25.35
C GLY A 126 -26.82 -15.51 25.04
N SER A 127 -28.04 -14.97 25.25
CA SER A 127 -29.30 -15.64 24.94
C SER A 127 -29.56 -15.83 23.44
N TYR A 128 -28.91 -15.04 22.59
CA TYR A 128 -29.01 -15.16 21.14
C TYR A 128 -28.17 -16.33 20.58
N ALA A 129 -27.23 -16.89 21.37
CA ALA A 129 -26.38 -17.99 20.99
C ALA A 129 -27.06 -19.35 21.20
N LYS A 130 -28.12 -19.66 20.46
CA LYS A 130 -28.99 -20.84 20.60
C LYS A 130 -28.23 -22.16 20.75
N CYS A 131 -27.14 -22.39 20.01
CA CYS A 131 -26.38 -23.63 20.04
C CYS A 131 -25.33 -23.68 21.15
N ARG A 132 -25.09 -22.59 21.88
CA ARG A 132 -24.04 -22.49 22.88
C ARG A 132 -24.14 -23.52 24.01
N ASN A 133 -25.37 -23.86 24.41
CA ASN A 133 -25.66 -24.71 25.55
C ASN A 133 -26.31 -26.05 25.16
N LEU A 134 -26.14 -26.48 23.89
CA LEU A 134 -26.61 -27.82 23.49
C LEU A 134 -25.85 -28.90 24.28
N SER A 135 -26.57 -29.94 24.68
CA SER A 135 -25.97 -31.12 25.33
C SER A 135 -25.13 -31.92 24.31
N ILE A 136 -24.29 -32.80 24.83
CA ILE A 136 -23.49 -33.68 23.96
C ILE A 136 -24.41 -34.56 23.13
N GLU A 137 -25.51 -35.05 23.69
CA GLU A 137 -26.49 -35.89 23.02
C GLU A 137 -27.18 -35.17 21.86
N GLU A 138 -27.53 -33.89 22.07
CA GLU A 138 -28.12 -33.04 21.03
C GLU A 138 -27.13 -32.76 19.91
N ILE A 139 -25.86 -32.48 20.26
CA ILE A 139 -24.80 -32.28 19.30
C ILE A 139 -24.59 -33.54 18.46
N GLU A 140 -24.47 -34.70 19.11
CA GLU A 140 -24.30 -35.97 18.41
C GLU A 140 -25.50 -36.31 17.49
N ALA A 141 -26.72 -36.06 17.95
CA ALA A 141 -27.92 -36.24 17.17
C ALA A 141 -27.92 -35.39 15.89
N ASN A 142 -27.56 -34.10 16.03
CA ASN A 142 -27.45 -33.21 14.88
C ASN A 142 -26.36 -33.66 13.88
N ILE A 143 -25.20 -34.11 14.37
CA ILE A 143 -24.11 -34.60 13.52
C ILE A 143 -24.55 -35.92 12.82
N LYS A 144 -25.16 -36.86 13.55
CA LYS A 144 -25.69 -38.12 12.98
C LYS A 144 -26.79 -37.88 11.95
N ALA A 145 -27.56 -36.80 12.12
CA ALA A 145 -28.57 -36.36 11.14
C ALA A 145 -27.95 -35.66 9.90
N GLY A 146 -26.64 -35.53 9.83
CA GLY A 146 -25.93 -34.90 8.71
C GLY A 146 -26.12 -33.37 8.62
N LYS A 147 -26.51 -32.68 9.71
CA LYS A 147 -26.65 -31.23 9.69
C LYS A 147 -25.30 -30.57 9.52
N GLU A 148 -25.23 -29.63 8.61
CA GLU A 148 -24.05 -28.76 8.48
C GLU A 148 -23.86 -27.93 9.75
N TYR A 149 -22.60 -27.68 10.10
CA TYR A 149 -22.27 -26.84 11.25
C TYR A 149 -21.01 -26.03 11.03
N VAL A 150 -20.91 -24.94 11.75
CA VAL A 150 -19.69 -24.14 11.90
C VAL A 150 -19.14 -24.32 13.31
N LEU A 151 -17.85 -24.18 13.53
CA LEU A 151 -17.29 -24.10 14.88
C LEU A 151 -17.23 -22.64 15.34
N ARG A 152 -17.77 -22.36 16.54
CA ARG A 152 -17.73 -21.03 17.17
C ARG A 152 -16.88 -21.04 18.43
N LEU A 153 -16.22 -19.91 18.66
CA LEU A 153 -15.63 -19.61 19.96
C LEU A 153 -16.72 -19.58 21.02
N ARG A 154 -16.43 -20.11 22.20
CA ARG A 154 -17.25 -19.88 23.40
C ARG A 154 -16.63 -18.69 24.13
N SER A 155 -17.08 -17.48 23.79
CA SER A 155 -16.56 -16.26 24.42
C SER A 155 -16.82 -16.28 25.95
N ASP A 156 -15.79 -15.96 26.72
CA ASP A 156 -15.84 -15.75 28.17
C ASP A 156 -15.85 -14.28 28.56
N GLY A 157 -15.95 -13.37 27.56
CA GLY A 157 -15.88 -11.94 27.79
C GLY A 157 -17.17 -11.36 28.41
N ASN A 158 -17.01 -10.23 29.07
CA ASN A 158 -18.06 -9.44 29.65
C ASN A 158 -17.93 -7.99 29.11
N ALA A 159 -19.04 -7.45 28.57
CA ALA A 159 -19.05 -6.09 28.00
C ALA A 159 -18.74 -4.98 29.04
N GLU A 160 -18.97 -5.24 30.32
CA GLU A 160 -18.64 -4.30 31.39
C GLU A 160 -17.15 -4.25 31.73
N ASN A 161 -16.42 -5.30 31.39
CA ASN A 161 -14.98 -5.36 31.56
C ASN A 161 -14.26 -4.65 30.45
N LYS A 162 -13.04 -4.18 30.73
CA LYS A 162 -12.16 -3.54 29.77
C LYS A 162 -10.83 -4.25 29.69
N ILE A 163 -10.30 -4.29 28.49
CA ILE A 163 -8.93 -4.70 28.23
C ILE A 163 -8.12 -3.50 27.74
N THR A 164 -6.82 -3.55 27.95
CA THR A 164 -5.89 -2.54 27.44
C THR A 164 -5.18 -3.05 26.20
N CYS A 165 -5.50 -2.48 25.04
CA CYS A 165 -4.69 -2.64 23.83
C CYS A 165 -3.41 -1.81 23.99
N ARG A 166 -2.26 -2.47 24.06
CA ARG A 166 -0.94 -1.82 24.10
C ARG A 166 -0.43 -1.62 22.66
N ASP A 167 -0.85 -0.52 22.05
CA ASP A 167 -0.46 -0.21 20.68
C ASP A 167 0.87 0.53 20.65
N LEU A 168 1.79 0.11 19.74
CA LEU A 168 3.14 0.70 19.65
C LEU A 168 3.18 2.11 19.05
N ILE A 169 2.07 2.55 18.42
CA ILE A 169 1.96 3.89 17.83
C ILE A 169 1.04 4.77 18.68
N ARG A 170 -0.09 4.22 19.13
CA ARG A 170 -1.17 4.96 19.79
C ARG A 170 -1.11 4.90 21.30
N GLY A 171 -0.20 4.09 21.87
CA GLY A 171 -0.12 3.86 23.30
C GLY A 171 -1.23 2.94 23.81
N ASN A 172 -1.69 3.15 25.04
CA ASN A 172 -2.70 2.32 25.66
C ASN A 172 -4.12 2.77 25.21
N ILE A 173 -4.89 1.83 24.70
CA ILE A 173 -6.30 2.03 24.29
C ILE A 173 -7.17 1.11 25.12
N GLU A 174 -8.07 1.68 25.91
CA GLU A 174 -9.06 0.91 26.68
C GLU A 174 -10.21 0.50 25.77
N MET A 175 -10.56 -0.79 25.77
CA MET A 175 -11.62 -1.37 24.94
C MET A 175 -12.46 -2.36 25.74
N PRO A 176 -13.75 -2.56 25.43
CA PRO A 176 -14.54 -3.62 26.04
C PRO A 176 -14.01 -5.00 25.62
N GLU A 177 -14.19 -6.00 26.47
CA GLU A 177 -13.92 -7.40 26.11
C GLU A 177 -14.82 -7.86 24.95
N ASN A 178 -14.37 -8.85 24.17
CA ASN A 178 -15.19 -9.47 23.15
C ASN A 178 -16.22 -10.43 23.79
N ILE A 179 -17.51 -10.17 23.59
CA ILE A 179 -18.60 -11.03 24.04
C ILE A 179 -19.13 -11.97 22.95
N MET A 180 -18.69 -11.80 21.70
CA MET A 180 -19.25 -12.50 20.55
C MET A 180 -18.66 -13.91 20.39
N ASP A 181 -19.52 -14.89 20.19
CA ASP A 181 -19.15 -16.26 19.82
C ASP A 181 -18.88 -16.32 18.31
N VAL A 182 -17.71 -15.82 17.90
CA VAL A 182 -17.35 -15.73 16.49
C VAL A 182 -17.13 -17.11 15.86
N VAL A 183 -17.36 -17.21 14.55
CA VAL A 183 -17.03 -18.43 13.80
C VAL A 183 -15.53 -18.58 13.70
N LEU A 184 -15.01 -19.71 14.13
CA LEU A 184 -13.61 -20.12 13.97
C LEU A 184 -13.40 -20.85 12.64
N LEU A 185 -14.19 -21.92 12.43
CA LEU A 185 -14.21 -22.69 11.18
C LEU A 185 -15.59 -22.62 10.53
N LYS A 186 -15.61 -22.39 9.24
CA LYS A 186 -16.79 -22.50 8.36
C LYS A 186 -17.22 -23.95 8.19
N SER A 187 -18.39 -24.20 7.59
CA SER A 187 -18.90 -25.56 7.36
C SER A 187 -18.01 -26.39 6.41
N ASP A 188 -17.26 -25.74 5.51
CA ASP A 188 -16.25 -26.37 4.66
C ASP A 188 -14.94 -26.70 5.40
N GLY A 189 -14.85 -26.36 6.68
CA GLY A 189 -13.67 -26.54 7.54
C GLY A 189 -12.53 -25.57 7.29
N ILE A 190 -12.78 -24.50 6.51
CA ILE A 190 -11.83 -23.41 6.30
C ILE A 190 -11.97 -22.37 7.42
N PRO A 191 -10.90 -21.81 7.97
CA PRO A 191 -10.97 -20.83 9.06
C PRO A 191 -11.55 -19.51 8.59
N THR A 192 -12.08 -18.74 9.54
CA THR A 192 -12.28 -17.31 9.35
C THR A 192 -10.95 -16.57 9.51
N TYR A 193 -10.90 -15.34 8.98
CA TYR A 193 -9.71 -14.47 9.07
C TYR A 193 -9.13 -14.40 10.50
N HIS A 194 -9.99 -14.11 11.49
CA HIS A 194 -9.54 -13.90 12.87
C HIS A 194 -8.86 -15.12 13.48
N PHE A 195 -9.37 -16.30 13.21
CA PHE A 195 -8.78 -17.53 13.72
C PHE A 195 -7.50 -17.92 12.97
N ALA A 196 -7.51 -17.80 11.62
CA ALA A 196 -6.32 -18.04 10.82
C ALA A 196 -5.16 -17.12 11.21
N HIS A 197 -5.45 -15.82 11.41
CA HIS A 197 -4.48 -14.83 11.88
C HIS A 197 -3.78 -15.26 13.18
N VAL A 198 -4.54 -15.68 14.19
CA VAL A 198 -3.99 -16.07 15.49
C VAL A 198 -3.09 -17.31 15.39
N VAL A 199 -3.55 -18.35 14.68
CA VAL A 199 -2.80 -19.60 14.54
C VAL A 199 -1.53 -19.38 13.73
N ASP A 200 -1.63 -18.67 12.61
CA ASP A 200 -0.49 -18.46 11.72
C ASP A 200 0.54 -17.51 12.30
N ASP A 201 0.13 -16.44 12.94
CA ASP A 201 1.07 -15.49 13.55
C ASP A 201 1.89 -16.16 14.66
N PHE A 202 1.28 -17.08 15.41
CA PHE A 202 2.03 -17.87 16.39
C PHE A 202 2.98 -18.85 15.71
N LEU A 203 2.48 -19.68 14.76
CA LEU A 203 3.27 -20.74 14.12
C LEU A 203 4.41 -20.21 13.26
N MET A 204 4.19 -19.05 12.61
CA MET A 204 5.22 -18.38 11.81
C MET A 204 6.13 -17.45 12.60
N GLY A 205 5.96 -17.42 13.95
CA GLY A 205 6.82 -16.63 14.83
C GLY A 205 6.70 -15.12 14.68
N THR A 206 5.53 -14.61 14.26
CA THR A 206 5.27 -13.18 14.10
C THR A 206 5.48 -12.45 15.43
N THR A 207 6.38 -11.48 15.45
CA THR A 207 6.68 -10.69 16.66
C THR A 207 5.94 -9.36 16.69
N HIS A 208 5.70 -8.77 15.51
CA HIS A 208 5.06 -7.47 15.35
C HIS A 208 4.04 -7.52 14.21
N VAL A 209 2.84 -7.04 14.46
CA VAL A 209 1.76 -6.85 13.49
C VAL A 209 1.59 -5.35 13.27
N ILE A 210 1.94 -4.87 12.07
CA ILE A 210 1.74 -3.48 11.64
C ILE A 210 0.62 -3.48 10.61
N ARG A 211 -0.52 -2.86 10.93
CA ARG A 211 -1.72 -2.89 10.08
C ARG A 211 -2.51 -1.58 10.17
N GLY A 212 -3.52 -1.41 9.32
CA GLY A 212 -4.40 -0.24 9.34
C GLY A 212 -5.22 -0.12 10.63
N ASP A 213 -5.58 1.09 11.01
CA ASP A 213 -6.33 1.38 12.24
C ASP A 213 -7.79 0.90 12.20
N GLU A 214 -8.32 0.56 11.03
CA GLU A 214 -9.60 -0.11 10.87
C GLU A 214 -9.69 -1.46 11.62
N TRP A 215 -8.54 -2.05 11.95
CA TRP A 215 -8.43 -3.31 12.67
C TRP A 215 -8.33 -3.18 14.19
N ILE A 216 -8.31 -1.95 14.74
CA ILE A 216 -8.27 -1.72 16.19
C ILE A 216 -9.45 -2.40 16.88
N SER A 217 -10.66 -2.27 16.31
CA SER A 217 -11.87 -2.89 16.85
C SER A 217 -11.82 -4.41 16.95
N SER A 218 -10.94 -5.07 16.22
CA SER A 218 -10.74 -6.53 16.27
C SER A 218 -9.73 -6.97 17.34
N TYR A 219 -9.04 -6.03 18.00
CA TYR A 219 -8.02 -6.37 19.00
C TYR A 219 -8.58 -7.17 20.18
N PRO A 220 -9.75 -6.83 20.79
CA PRO A 220 -10.31 -7.62 21.89
C PRO A 220 -10.57 -9.08 21.52
N LEU A 221 -11.06 -9.30 20.30
CA LEU A 221 -11.28 -10.65 19.78
C LEU A 221 -9.94 -11.40 19.57
N HIS A 222 -8.93 -10.74 19.01
CA HIS A 222 -7.63 -11.37 18.80
C HIS A 222 -6.96 -11.72 20.13
N GLU A 223 -6.99 -10.81 21.11
CA GLU A 223 -6.48 -11.07 22.46
C GLU A 223 -7.16 -12.31 23.07
N GLN A 224 -8.47 -12.36 23.02
CA GLN A 224 -9.24 -13.50 23.54
C GLN A 224 -8.89 -14.81 22.81
N LEU A 225 -8.72 -14.78 21.49
CA LEU A 225 -8.33 -15.97 20.72
C LEU A 225 -6.91 -16.46 21.05
N PHE A 226 -5.93 -15.54 21.19
CA PHE A 226 -4.59 -15.90 21.62
C PHE A 226 -4.60 -16.53 23.02
N ARG A 227 -5.33 -15.91 23.95
CA ARG A 227 -5.50 -16.41 25.33
C ARG A 227 -6.24 -17.77 25.37
N ALA A 228 -7.35 -17.91 24.67
CA ALA A 228 -8.11 -19.15 24.58
C ALA A 228 -7.30 -20.30 23.98
N SER A 229 -6.44 -20.00 23.01
CA SER A 229 -5.59 -20.98 22.34
C SER A 229 -4.26 -21.25 23.07
N ASP A 230 -4.00 -20.57 24.20
CA ASP A 230 -2.74 -20.62 24.94
C ASP A 230 -1.52 -20.29 24.08
N LEU A 231 -1.66 -19.28 23.21
CA LEU A 231 -0.65 -18.85 22.24
C LEU A 231 -0.10 -17.47 22.62
N LYS A 232 1.19 -17.27 22.36
CA LYS A 232 1.84 -15.98 22.61
C LYS A 232 1.38 -14.95 21.57
N MET A 233 0.79 -13.87 22.05
CA MET A 233 0.31 -12.75 21.22
C MET A 233 1.48 -11.88 20.74
N PRO A 234 1.52 -11.46 19.45
CA PRO A 234 2.48 -10.48 18.93
C PRO A 234 2.18 -9.07 19.46
N LYS A 235 3.12 -8.15 19.26
CA LYS A 235 2.90 -6.71 19.50
C LYS A 235 2.17 -6.10 18.33
N TYR A 236 1.25 -5.17 18.59
CA TYR A 236 0.46 -4.50 17.57
C TYR A 236 0.85 -3.04 17.38
N ALA A 237 0.79 -2.59 16.14
CA ALA A 237 0.97 -1.21 15.73
C ALA A 237 -0.09 -0.87 14.68
N HIS A 238 -1.04 -0.01 15.04
CA HIS A 238 -2.11 0.40 14.14
C HIS A 238 -1.81 1.75 13.50
N ILE A 239 -1.55 1.74 12.19
CA ILE A 239 -1.22 2.93 11.42
C ILE A 239 -2.48 3.63 10.91
N ALA A 240 -2.45 4.96 10.93
CA ALA A 240 -3.51 5.76 10.34
C ALA A 240 -3.46 5.68 8.80
N PRO A 241 -4.61 5.74 8.11
CA PRO A 241 -4.67 5.73 6.65
C PRO A 241 -4.07 7.02 6.07
N ILE A 242 -3.61 6.95 4.84
CA ILE A 242 -3.27 8.14 4.06
C ILE A 242 -4.58 8.85 3.69
N MET A 243 -4.64 10.15 3.94
CA MET A 243 -5.81 10.99 3.74
C MET A 243 -5.62 11.90 2.53
N LYS A 244 -6.73 12.34 1.95
CA LYS A 244 -6.78 13.36 0.88
C LYS A 244 -7.81 14.43 1.25
N LEU A 245 -7.59 15.66 0.80
CA LEU A 245 -8.61 16.70 0.88
C LEU A 245 -9.62 16.51 -0.26
N ASP A 246 -10.90 16.51 0.06
CA ASP A 246 -11.97 16.54 -0.94
C ASP A 246 -12.12 17.98 -1.46
N GLY A 247 -12.09 18.13 -2.79
CA GLY A 247 -12.15 19.42 -3.43
C GLY A 247 -13.42 20.19 -3.06
N GLY A 248 -13.27 21.31 -2.37
CA GLY A 248 -14.33 22.28 -2.09
C GLY A 248 -14.78 22.40 -0.64
N GLU A 249 -14.59 21.44 0.23
CA GLU A 249 -15.09 21.48 1.61
C GLU A 249 -14.03 21.36 2.73
N ASN A 250 -12.74 21.33 2.41
CA ASN A 250 -11.66 21.07 3.39
C ASN A 250 -11.87 19.79 4.25
N LYS A 251 -12.73 18.87 3.80
CA LYS A 251 -12.98 17.60 4.48
C LYS A 251 -11.89 16.60 4.12
N LYS A 252 -11.25 16.07 5.16
CA LYS A 252 -10.29 14.97 5.01
C LYS A 252 -11.04 13.66 4.83
N ARG A 253 -10.70 12.88 3.80
CA ARG A 253 -11.17 11.52 3.60
C ARG A 253 -10.01 10.56 3.37
N LYS A 254 -10.21 9.27 3.60
CA LYS A 254 -9.24 8.22 3.26
C LYS A 254 -8.99 8.22 1.76
N LEU A 255 -7.71 8.15 1.36
CA LEU A 255 -7.31 7.94 -0.03
C LEU A 255 -7.88 6.60 -0.52
N SER A 256 -8.56 6.59 -1.66
CA SER A 256 -9.36 5.48 -2.13
C SER A 256 -9.01 5.07 -3.56
N LYS A 257 -8.63 3.82 -3.77
CA LYS A 257 -8.33 3.27 -5.11
C LYS A 257 -9.46 3.43 -6.14
N ARG A 258 -10.72 3.48 -5.67
CA ARG A 258 -11.87 3.63 -6.56
C ARG A 258 -12.06 5.06 -7.06
N LYS A 259 -11.56 6.04 -6.32
CA LYS A 259 -11.77 7.47 -6.60
C LYS A 259 -10.48 8.19 -6.97
N ASP A 260 -9.33 7.69 -6.51
CA ASP A 260 -8.05 8.38 -6.56
C ASP A 260 -7.02 7.50 -7.30
N PRO A 261 -6.68 7.82 -8.57
CA PRO A 261 -5.66 7.08 -9.32
C PRO A 261 -4.33 6.99 -8.57
N GLU A 262 -3.94 8.05 -7.85
CA GLU A 262 -2.73 8.14 -7.03
C GLU A 262 -2.73 7.20 -5.81
N ALA A 263 -3.82 6.52 -5.53
CA ALA A 263 -3.84 5.44 -4.54
C ALA A 263 -3.24 4.13 -5.08
N SER A 264 -2.97 4.04 -6.38
CA SER A 264 -2.33 2.88 -7.01
C SER A 264 -0.85 3.12 -7.26
N VAL A 265 -0.03 2.11 -6.96
CA VAL A 265 1.42 2.14 -7.24
C VAL A 265 1.70 2.32 -8.74
N SER A 266 0.90 1.69 -9.60
CA SER A 266 1.02 1.78 -11.05
C SER A 266 0.77 3.19 -11.62
N PHE A 267 0.10 4.06 -10.89
CA PHE A 267 -0.08 5.46 -11.29
C PHE A 267 1.25 6.20 -11.42
N TYR A 268 2.13 6.02 -10.44
CA TYR A 268 3.41 6.75 -10.41
C TYR A 268 4.37 6.26 -11.50
N SER A 269 4.43 4.95 -11.75
CA SER A 269 5.26 4.41 -12.82
C SER A 269 4.76 4.86 -14.19
N LYS A 270 3.44 4.86 -14.44
CA LYS A 270 2.87 5.36 -15.69
C LYS A 270 3.09 6.86 -15.89
N ALA A 271 2.96 7.64 -14.83
CA ALA A 271 3.23 9.08 -14.87
C ALA A 271 4.73 9.39 -15.04
N GLY A 272 5.62 8.43 -14.78
CA GLY A 272 7.07 8.58 -14.93
C GLY A 272 7.75 9.16 -13.70
N PHE A 273 7.18 9.02 -12.51
CA PHE A 273 7.91 9.34 -11.29
C PHE A 273 8.99 8.28 -11.03
N PRO A 274 10.25 8.67 -10.80
CA PRO A 274 11.28 7.75 -10.35
C PRO A 274 10.85 6.99 -9.10
N VAL A 275 11.16 5.70 -9.03
CA VAL A 275 10.86 4.87 -7.85
C VAL A 275 11.41 5.49 -6.57
N GLN A 276 12.66 5.99 -6.61
CA GLN A 276 13.31 6.64 -5.49
C GLN A 276 12.52 7.87 -5.00
N SER A 277 11.95 8.65 -5.91
CA SER A 277 11.14 9.84 -5.58
C SER A 277 9.88 9.47 -4.80
N VAL A 278 9.18 8.43 -5.24
CA VAL A 278 7.99 7.93 -4.57
C VAL A 278 8.33 7.40 -3.17
N LEU A 279 9.41 6.65 -3.04
CA LEU A 279 9.88 6.12 -1.76
C LEU A 279 10.29 7.23 -0.79
N GLU A 280 11.05 8.23 -1.24
CA GLU A 280 11.43 9.40 -0.43
C GLU A 280 10.19 10.14 0.09
N TYR A 281 9.23 10.38 -0.79
CA TYR A 281 7.96 11.02 -0.40
C TYR A 281 7.17 10.18 0.60
N LEU A 282 7.01 8.87 0.35
CA LEU A 282 6.30 7.98 1.28
C LEU A 282 6.96 7.95 2.67
N MET A 283 8.28 8.03 2.74
CA MET A 283 8.99 8.10 4.02
C MET A 283 8.71 9.40 4.77
N THR A 284 8.52 10.53 4.09
CA THR A 284 8.18 11.81 4.73
C THR A 284 6.81 11.76 5.42
N ILE A 285 5.84 11.05 4.83
CA ILE A 285 4.50 10.90 5.41
C ILE A 285 4.41 9.70 6.38
N ALA A 286 5.34 8.75 6.28
CA ALA A 286 5.37 7.57 7.15
C ALA A 286 5.97 7.86 8.53
N ASN A 287 6.94 8.75 8.63
CA ASN A 287 7.66 9.01 9.87
C ASN A 287 8.04 10.48 10.01
N SER A 288 7.54 11.15 11.05
CA SER A 288 7.70 12.61 11.23
C SER A 288 9.14 13.10 11.35
N ASN A 289 10.10 12.22 11.63
CA ASN A 289 11.53 12.58 11.74
C ASN A 289 12.28 12.44 10.41
N TYR A 290 11.65 11.87 9.37
CA TYR A 290 12.38 11.54 8.14
C TYR A 290 12.86 12.79 7.40
N GLU A 291 12.01 13.79 7.26
CA GLU A 291 12.34 15.03 6.55
C GLU A 291 13.53 15.75 7.20
N GLU A 292 13.52 15.89 8.53
CA GLU A 292 14.63 16.48 9.27
C GLU A 292 15.93 15.67 9.13
N TRP A 293 15.81 14.33 9.19
CA TRP A 293 16.96 13.45 8.98
C TRP A 293 17.52 13.60 7.56
N ARG A 294 16.66 13.64 6.53
CA ARG A 294 17.07 13.80 5.14
C ARG A 294 17.76 15.13 4.88
N MET A 295 17.29 16.23 5.49
CA MET A 295 17.96 17.53 5.40
C MET A 295 19.38 17.50 6.00
N LYS A 296 19.59 16.76 7.09
CA LYS A 296 20.91 16.60 7.73
C LYS A 296 21.81 15.59 7.00
N ASN A 297 21.21 14.68 6.23
CA ASN A 297 21.90 13.59 5.53
C ASN A 297 21.45 13.54 4.06
N PRO A 298 21.74 14.58 3.25
CA PRO A 298 21.16 14.74 1.92
C PRO A 298 21.54 13.62 0.94
N ASP A 299 22.73 13.02 1.11
CA ASP A 299 23.28 12.01 0.20
C ASP A 299 23.32 10.60 0.81
N ALA A 300 22.81 10.44 2.05
CA ALA A 300 22.76 9.14 2.69
C ALA A 300 21.72 8.22 2.04
N ASP A 301 22.03 6.93 1.97
CA ASP A 301 21.02 5.93 1.58
C ASP A 301 19.86 5.90 2.57
N MET A 302 18.63 5.76 2.05
CA MET A 302 17.40 5.74 2.86
C MET A 302 17.42 4.63 3.93
N SER A 303 18.10 3.50 3.68
CA SER A 303 18.22 2.40 4.62
C SER A 303 18.95 2.76 5.91
N GLN A 304 19.73 3.85 5.92
CA GLN A 304 20.42 4.36 7.12
C GLN A 304 19.47 5.09 8.07
N PHE A 305 18.26 5.44 7.63
CA PHE A 305 17.27 6.06 8.49
C PHE A 305 16.75 5.06 9.52
N LYS A 306 16.83 5.43 10.80
CA LYS A 306 16.26 4.62 11.89
C LYS A 306 14.78 4.89 12.04
N PHE A 307 13.98 4.00 11.48
CA PHE A 307 12.52 4.04 11.51
C PHE A 307 11.99 3.78 12.93
N LYS A 308 11.09 4.61 13.42
CA LYS A 308 10.54 4.50 14.78
C LYS A 308 9.02 4.48 14.74
N LEU A 309 8.41 3.43 15.31
CA LEU A 309 6.96 3.28 15.35
C LEU A 309 6.26 4.43 16.10
N GLU A 310 6.84 4.86 17.22
CA GLU A 310 6.32 5.96 18.03
C GLU A 310 6.40 7.34 17.35
N LYS A 311 7.06 7.43 16.20
CA LYS A 311 7.14 8.64 15.36
C LYS A 311 6.24 8.58 14.13
N MET A 312 5.44 7.53 14.01
CA MET A 312 4.37 7.48 13.01
C MET A 312 3.21 8.40 13.41
N PRO A 313 2.57 9.06 12.45
CA PRO A 313 1.42 9.92 12.74
C PRO A 313 0.23 9.08 13.24
N VAL A 314 -0.36 9.47 14.36
CA VAL A 314 -1.59 8.88 14.92
C VAL A 314 -2.81 9.30 14.10
N SER A 315 -2.81 10.52 13.56
CA SER A 315 -3.80 11.00 12.59
C SER A 315 -3.29 10.77 11.17
N GLY A 316 -4.19 10.50 10.23
CA GLY A 316 -3.80 10.23 8.83
C GLY A 316 -3.00 11.38 8.22
N ALA A 317 -1.87 11.06 7.61
CA ALA A 317 -1.07 12.00 6.86
C ALA A 317 -1.80 12.40 5.57
N LEU A 318 -1.75 13.69 5.20
CA LEU A 318 -2.32 14.16 3.94
C LEU A 318 -1.39 13.81 2.78
N PHE A 319 -1.96 13.19 1.76
CA PHE A 319 -1.31 13.03 0.48
C PHE A 319 -1.30 14.36 -0.28
N ASP A 320 -0.12 14.77 -0.71
CA ASP A 320 0.11 16.03 -1.40
C ASP A 320 0.96 15.77 -2.66
N MET A 321 0.36 15.99 -3.83
CA MET A 321 1.02 15.77 -5.13
C MET A 321 2.10 16.82 -5.40
N ASP A 322 1.91 18.06 -4.95
CA ASP A 322 2.90 19.12 -5.14
C ASP A 322 4.15 18.86 -4.29
N LYS A 323 3.96 18.32 -3.09
CA LYS A 323 5.06 17.86 -2.24
C LYS A 323 5.81 16.68 -2.88
N LEU A 324 5.09 15.70 -3.46
CA LEU A 324 5.72 14.61 -4.20
C LEU A 324 6.53 15.16 -5.37
N ALA A 325 5.98 16.07 -6.16
CA ALA A 325 6.67 16.68 -7.29
C ALA A 325 7.92 17.45 -6.82
N SER A 326 7.84 18.16 -5.70
CA SER A 326 8.99 18.86 -5.11
C SER A 326 10.10 17.88 -4.69
N VAL A 327 9.76 16.82 -3.97
CA VAL A 327 10.71 15.77 -3.58
C VAL A 327 11.33 15.11 -4.82
N SER A 328 10.53 14.86 -5.85
CA SER A 328 10.99 14.23 -7.08
C SER A 328 11.99 15.10 -7.84
N ARG A 329 11.75 16.40 -7.94
CA ARG A 329 12.72 17.34 -8.53
C ARG A 329 14.07 17.29 -7.81
N ASP A 330 14.05 17.18 -6.48
CA ASP A 330 15.27 17.07 -5.68
C ASP A 330 16.01 15.76 -5.98
N VAL A 331 15.30 14.65 -6.07
CA VAL A 331 15.86 13.33 -6.40
C VAL A 331 16.46 13.35 -7.81
N ILE A 332 15.68 13.76 -8.81
CA ILE A 332 16.12 13.81 -10.22
C ILE A 332 17.34 14.72 -10.37
N SER A 333 17.39 15.84 -9.66
CA SER A 333 18.54 16.76 -9.75
C SER A 333 19.86 16.10 -9.33
N LYS A 334 19.83 15.09 -8.46
CA LYS A 334 21.00 14.36 -7.96
C LYS A 334 21.40 13.16 -8.82
N MET A 335 20.51 12.66 -9.69
CA MET A 335 20.81 11.52 -10.56
C MET A 335 21.95 11.87 -11.53
N SER A 336 22.78 10.89 -11.86
CA SER A 336 23.76 11.03 -12.93
C SER A 336 23.10 11.11 -14.31
N GLU A 337 23.79 11.63 -15.32
CA GLU A 337 23.27 11.66 -16.70
C GLU A 337 23.02 10.24 -17.22
N GLU A 338 23.85 9.29 -16.86
CA GLU A 338 23.69 7.88 -17.22
C GLU A 338 22.44 7.28 -16.60
N THR A 339 22.23 7.48 -15.29
CA THR A 339 21.00 7.03 -14.60
C THR A 339 19.75 7.64 -15.23
N LEU A 340 19.79 8.92 -15.57
CA LEU A 340 18.66 9.60 -16.24
C LEU A 340 18.40 8.98 -17.62
N PHE A 341 19.45 8.74 -18.41
CA PHE A 341 19.32 8.09 -19.71
C PHE A 341 18.66 6.73 -19.60
N ASP A 342 19.14 5.90 -18.69
CA ASP A 342 18.65 4.52 -18.52
C ASP A 342 17.19 4.50 -18.02
N GLU A 343 16.88 5.24 -16.95
CA GLU A 343 15.52 5.26 -16.38
C GLU A 343 14.48 5.84 -17.35
N ILE A 344 14.82 6.94 -18.04
CA ILE A 344 13.93 7.54 -19.03
C ILE A 344 13.72 6.61 -20.23
N SER A 345 14.78 5.95 -20.71
CA SER A 345 14.69 5.02 -21.85
C SER A 345 13.79 3.82 -21.52
N VAL A 346 13.93 3.26 -20.31
CA VAL A 346 13.07 2.16 -19.84
C VAL A 346 11.62 2.62 -19.74
N TRP A 347 11.37 3.78 -19.16
CA TRP A 347 10.02 4.31 -19.00
C TRP A 347 9.35 4.65 -20.35
N ALA A 348 10.08 5.33 -21.26
CA ALA A 348 9.56 5.78 -22.54
C ALA A 348 9.11 4.63 -23.41
N LYS A 349 9.77 3.48 -23.36
CA LYS A 349 9.45 2.28 -24.14
C LYS A 349 7.99 1.86 -23.99
N ASP A 350 7.45 1.97 -22.78
CA ASP A 350 6.10 1.50 -22.45
C ASP A 350 5.07 2.64 -22.31
N ASN A 351 5.53 3.91 -22.20
CA ASN A 351 4.65 5.02 -21.81
C ASN A 351 4.70 6.23 -22.75
N ASP A 352 5.73 6.39 -23.58
CA ASP A 352 5.86 7.53 -24.52
C ASP A 352 6.50 7.08 -25.84
N GLU A 353 5.66 6.77 -26.82
CA GLU A 353 6.10 6.25 -28.13
C GLU A 353 7.02 7.24 -28.87
N LYS A 354 6.74 8.54 -28.81
CA LYS A 354 7.52 9.58 -29.49
C LYS A 354 8.88 9.75 -28.89
N LEU A 355 8.95 9.85 -27.58
CA LEU A 355 10.22 9.93 -26.86
C LEU A 355 11.05 8.67 -27.05
N ASN A 356 10.43 7.48 -26.99
CA ASN A 356 11.11 6.22 -27.25
C ASN A 356 11.68 6.14 -28.69
N ALA A 357 10.91 6.59 -29.69
CA ALA A 357 11.38 6.64 -31.07
C ALA A 357 12.59 7.58 -31.22
N TYR A 358 12.55 8.76 -30.58
CA TYR A 358 13.68 9.70 -30.58
C TYR A 358 14.92 9.12 -29.92
N ILE A 359 14.79 8.50 -28.74
CA ILE A 359 15.89 7.87 -28.01
C ILE A 359 16.51 6.75 -28.86
N THR A 360 15.67 5.91 -29.46
CA THR A 360 16.12 4.77 -30.28
C THR A 360 16.85 5.22 -31.55
N ALA A 361 16.31 6.25 -32.23
CA ALA A 361 16.91 6.77 -33.44
C ALA A 361 18.21 7.57 -33.22
N SER A 362 18.36 8.22 -32.07
CA SER A 362 19.44 9.14 -31.79
C SER A 362 19.87 9.14 -30.31
N PRO A 363 20.39 8.02 -29.76
CA PRO A 363 20.71 7.91 -28.33
C PRO A 363 21.74 8.94 -27.86
N ASP A 364 22.75 9.24 -28.69
CA ASP A 364 23.77 10.24 -28.34
C ASP A 364 23.18 11.66 -28.27
N LYS A 365 22.26 12.01 -29.19
CA LYS A 365 21.58 13.29 -29.14
C LYS A 365 20.69 13.41 -27.89
N PHE A 366 20.05 12.31 -27.50
CA PHE A 366 19.28 12.30 -26.28
C PHE A 366 20.17 12.49 -25.04
N ARG A 367 21.35 11.85 -24.97
CA ARG A 367 22.33 12.06 -23.90
C ARG A 367 22.81 13.53 -23.84
N GLU A 368 23.07 14.15 -24.96
CA GLU A 368 23.42 15.58 -25.01
C GLU A 368 22.25 16.47 -24.57
N SER A 369 21.01 16.13 -24.95
CA SER A 369 19.83 16.89 -24.55
C SER A 369 19.57 16.85 -23.02
N ILE A 370 19.94 15.77 -22.33
CA ILE A 370 19.89 15.69 -20.87
C ILE A 370 20.69 16.84 -20.24
N LYS A 371 21.86 17.16 -20.77
CA LYS A 371 22.69 18.27 -20.27
C LYS A 371 22.00 19.62 -20.43
N LEU A 372 21.23 19.82 -21.51
CA LEU A 372 20.54 21.09 -21.79
C LEU A 372 19.46 21.41 -20.77
N TRP A 373 18.65 20.43 -20.37
CA TRP A 373 17.59 20.67 -19.42
C TRP A 373 18.02 20.44 -17.95
N LYS A 374 19.09 19.65 -17.73
CA LYS A 374 19.60 19.39 -16.38
C LYS A 374 20.46 20.54 -15.83
N TYR A 375 21.17 21.25 -16.68
CA TYR A 375 22.14 22.25 -16.24
C TYR A 375 21.84 23.65 -16.79
N ASN A 376 22.17 24.68 -15.98
CA ASN A 376 22.29 26.05 -16.40
C ASN A 376 23.68 26.54 -15.97
N GLY A 377 24.66 26.46 -16.87
CA GLY A 377 26.08 26.63 -16.53
C GLY A 377 26.52 25.58 -15.51
N LYS A 378 26.96 26.01 -14.33
CA LYS A 378 27.38 25.11 -13.24
C LYS A 378 26.22 24.72 -12.29
N LYS A 379 25.05 25.32 -12.45
CA LYS A 379 23.90 25.09 -11.58
C LYS A 379 23.03 23.96 -12.10
N VAL A 380 22.71 23.01 -11.23
CA VAL A 380 21.72 21.95 -11.53
C VAL A 380 20.30 22.51 -11.44
N ARG A 381 19.50 22.27 -12.48
CA ARG A 381 18.10 22.67 -12.56
C ARG A 381 17.20 21.64 -11.86
N LYS A 382 16.03 22.09 -11.42
CA LYS A 382 15.03 21.28 -10.73
C LYS A 382 13.65 21.47 -11.40
N ASP A 383 13.60 21.40 -12.73
CA ASP A 383 12.36 21.66 -13.48
C ASP A 383 11.53 20.39 -13.66
N ILE A 384 12.19 19.24 -13.86
CA ILE A 384 11.56 17.96 -14.14
C ILE A 384 11.19 17.24 -12.85
N ALA A 385 9.92 16.89 -12.69
CA ALA A 385 9.41 16.10 -11.56
C ALA A 385 9.10 14.65 -11.95
N LYS A 386 8.79 14.40 -13.21
CA LYS A 386 8.44 13.08 -13.76
C LYS A 386 8.87 13.01 -15.22
N TRP A 387 9.07 11.81 -15.74
CA TRP A 387 9.59 11.63 -17.11
C TRP A 387 8.64 12.16 -18.18
N SER A 388 7.31 12.14 -17.94
CA SER A 388 6.34 12.73 -18.88
C SER A 388 6.48 14.24 -19.04
N ASP A 389 7.11 14.94 -18.08
CA ASP A 389 7.38 16.38 -18.19
C ASP A 389 8.29 16.69 -19.39
N LEU A 390 9.13 15.72 -19.81
CA LEU A 390 10.05 15.94 -20.92
C LEU A 390 9.33 16.24 -22.23
N SER A 391 8.34 15.45 -22.59
CA SER A 391 7.57 15.67 -23.82
C SER A 391 6.66 16.90 -23.72
N GLU A 392 6.17 17.24 -22.51
CA GLU A 392 5.34 18.42 -22.27
C GLU A 392 6.18 19.72 -22.30
N MET A 393 7.34 19.73 -21.67
CA MET A 393 8.18 20.94 -21.54
C MET A 393 9.10 21.17 -22.74
N PHE A 394 9.47 20.10 -23.45
CA PHE A 394 10.43 20.15 -24.56
C PHE A 394 9.87 19.50 -25.84
N PRO A 395 8.65 19.87 -26.29
CA PRO A 395 8.04 19.29 -27.48
C PRO A 395 8.88 19.56 -28.75
N TYR A 396 9.67 20.63 -28.77
CA TYR A 396 10.60 20.97 -29.83
C TYR A 396 11.84 20.06 -29.90
N LEU A 397 12.17 19.34 -28.82
CA LEU A 397 13.26 18.36 -28.80
C LEU A 397 12.76 16.94 -29.11
N TYR A 398 11.62 16.56 -28.54
CA TYR A 398 11.16 15.16 -28.50
C TYR A 398 9.83 14.93 -29.21
N GLY A 399 9.22 15.96 -29.76
CA GLY A 399 7.95 15.92 -30.48
C GLY A 399 8.04 16.37 -31.94
N ASP A 400 6.87 16.54 -32.56
CA ASP A 400 6.73 17.03 -33.93
C ASP A 400 6.84 18.57 -34.04
N GLY A 401 7.32 19.22 -32.99
CA GLY A 401 7.31 20.67 -32.87
C GLY A 401 6.12 21.17 -32.06
N VAL A 402 5.92 22.47 -32.04
CA VAL A 402 4.79 23.09 -31.35
C VAL A 402 3.70 23.34 -32.38
N ASP A 403 2.56 22.67 -32.26
CA ASP A 403 1.37 22.96 -33.04
C ASP A 403 0.69 24.23 -32.50
N GLY A 404 0.67 25.25 -33.32
CA GLY A 404 0.00 26.50 -32.99
C GLY A 404 0.85 27.46 -32.15
N TYR A 405 1.60 28.29 -32.80
CA TYR A 405 2.28 29.41 -32.14
C TYR A 405 1.26 30.54 -31.87
N GLU A 406 1.10 30.91 -30.61
CA GLU A 406 0.40 32.14 -30.24
C GLU A 406 1.38 33.30 -30.35
N PHE A 407 1.03 34.25 -31.21
CA PHE A 407 1.76 35.49 -31.35
C PHE A 407 1.00 36.62 -30.64
N ASP A 408 1.75 37.65 -30.16
CA ASP A 408 1.12 38.87 -29.63
C ASP A 408 0.14 39.44 -30.71
N GLU A 409 -1.11 39.62 -30.32
CA GLU A 409 -2.16 40.17 -31.23
C GLU A 409 -1.81 41.58 -31.76
N LYS A 410 -0.90 42.29 -31.11
CA LYS A 410 -0.42 43.60 -31.53
C LYS A 410 0.44 43.57 -32.78
N LEU A 411 1.01 42.39 -33.12
CA LEU A 411 1.84 42.22 -34.32
C LEU A 411 0.97 41.77 -35.51
N THR A 412 1.07 42.47 -36.59
CA THR A 412 0.44 42.06 -37.86
C THR A 412 1.12 40.82 -38.45
N ALA A 413 0.46 40.12 -39.37
CA ALA A 413 1.03 38.96 -40.04
C ALA A 413 2.34 39.30 -40.78
N ASP A 414 2.42 40.50 -41.39
CA ASP A 414 3.56 40.96 -42.17
C ASP A 414 4.72 41.29 -41.23
N GLU A 415 4.52 41.93 -40.08
CA GLU A 415 5.54 42.21 -39.08
C GLU A 415 6.11 40.89 -38.48
N ARG A 416 5.24 39.92 -38.18
CA ARG A 416 5.68 38.60 -37.72
C ARG A 416 6.55 37.90 -38.77
N LYS A 417 6.13 37.92 -40.01
CA LYS A 417 6.89 37.33 -41.14
C LYS A 417 8.24 38.02 -41.32
N ALA A 418 8.26 39.35 -41.27
CA ALA A 418 9.51 40.13 -41.41
C ALA A 418 10.51 39.78 -40.27
N PHE A 419 10.00 39.78 -39.03
CA PHE A 419 10.82 39.42 -37.88
C PHE A 419 11.38 37.98 -38.00
N LEU A 420 10.53 36.99 -38.28
CA LEU A 420 10.99 35.60 -38.42
C LEU A 420 12.01 35.43 -39.56
N THR A 421 11.81 36.14 -40.67
CA THR A 421 12.77 36.09 -41.79
C THR A 421 14.12 36.68 -41.41
N ALA A 422 14.13 37.82 -40.74
CA ALA A 422 15.34 38.47 -40.28
C ALA A 422 16.05 37.62 -39.22
N TYR A 423 15.29 37.04 -38.27
CA TYR A 423 15.79 36.13 -37.24
C TYR A 423 16.47 34.89 -37.85
N ILE A 424 15.79 34.20 -38.79
CA ILE A 424 16.33 33.02 -39.47
C ILE A 424 17.65 33.37 -40.22
N SER A 425 17.68 34.54 -40.84
CA SER A 425 18.87 34.99 -41.58
C SER A 425 20.05 35.33 -40.67
N ALA A 426 19.77 35.81 -39.45
CA ALA A 426 20.78 36.18 -38.45
C ALA A 426 21.16 35.02 -37.52
N TYR A 427 20.43 33.89 -37.56
CA TYR A 427 20.62 32.78 -36.62
C TYR A 427 21.94 32.08 -36.84
N ASP A 428 22.80 32.05 -35.81
CA ASP A 428 24.02 31.28 -35.76
C ASP A 428 24.02 30.32 -34.55
N HIS A 429 23.95 29.04 -34.81
CA HIS A 429 23.94 27.97 -33.81
C HIS A 429 25.27 27.80 -33.03
N LYS A 430 26.34 28.50 -33.43
CA LYS A 430 27.67 28.40 -32.84
C LYS A 430 27.92 29.42 -31.74
N VAL A 431 27.09 30.43 -31.62
CA VAL A 431 27.21 31.46 -30.60
C VAL A 431 26.65 30.96 -29.24
N ASP A 432 27.21 31.48 -28.16
CA ASP A 432 26.66 31.18 -26.83
C ASP A 432 25.28 31.84 -26.61
N SER A 433 24.58 31.40 -25.58
CA SER A 433 23.21 31.86 -25.29
C SER A 433 23.10 33.37 -25.07
N SER A 434 24.12 34.05 -24.55
CA SER A 434 24.13 35.49 -24.33
C SER A 434 24.26 36.25 -25.67
N ALA A 435 25.22 35.84 -26.49
CA ALA A 435 25.44 36.40 -27.83
C ALA A 435 24.21 36.14 -28.75
N TRP A 436 23.60 34.93 -28.64
CA TRP A 436 22.38 34.62 -29.34
C TRP A 436 21.23 35.55 -28.93
N PHE A 437 21.02 35.74 -27.61
CA PHE A 437 19.93 36.60 -27.11
C PHE A 437 20.14 38.08 -27.49
N ASP A 438 21.37 38.55 -27.48
CA ASP A 438 21.69 39.92 -27.97
C ASP A 438 21.46 40.04 -29.49
N GLY A 439 21.76 38.98 -30.24
CA GLY A 439 21.42 38.89 -31.69
C GLY A 439 19.92 38.94 -31.94
N VAL A 440 19.12 38.22 -31.15
CA VAL A 440 17.62 38.30 -31.24
C VAL A 440 17.09 39.68 -30.94
N LYS A 441 17.65 40.43 -29.99
CA LYS A 441 17.27 41.81 -29.70
C LYS A 441 17.65 42.79 -30.79
N ALA A 442 18.65 42.48 -31.61
CA ALA A 442 19.11 43.33 -32.68
C ALA A 442 18.30 43.20 -33.97
N VAL A 443 17.49 42.15 -34.07
CA VAL A 443 16.56 41.89 -35.17
C VAL A 443 15.25 42.61 -34.91
#